data_b0f5d93712997913eb3635d6d50db682
#
_entry.id   b0f5d93712997913eb3635d6d50db682
#
_cell.length_a   1.000
_cell.length_b   1.000
_cell.length_c   1.000
_cell.angle_alpha   90.00
_cell.angle_beta   90.00
_cell.angle_gamma   90.00
#
_symmetry.space_group_name_H-M   'P 1'
#
loop_
_entity.id
_entity.type
_entity.pdbx_description
1 polymer ?
#
loop_
_entity_poly.entity_id
_entity_poly.type
_entity_poly.pdbx_seq_one_letter_code
_entity_poly.pdbx_strand_id
1 'polypeptide(L)'
;MKLNLFISSLFVTALSCSALGGSAFGLDLSSLSNADASAGLKKALDQGINLAVGKLGVTDGFLKNPQVKIDLPPKLAKAESVMRMLGVGDELDQLVTSMNRAAEAAVPESKVLLKQALKQMSLEDAKRILTGGDDAATQYFKQATYVPLKAKFAPIIGRTTEKVKLGETYDAMAKKAVTLGILKPEDATLQSYVTDKTLDGLFLMMAEEERAIRKDPLGQASSLLKKVFGAVH
;
A
#
# COMPACT_ATOMS: atom_id res chain seq x y z
N MET A 1 60.23 -39.83 34.44
CA MET A 1 61.56 -39.47 35.03
C MET A 1 61.63 -37.98 35.06
N LYS A 2 61.71 -37.42 36.29
CA LYS A 2 62.11 -36.04 36.70
C LYS A 2 61.14 -34.91 36.26
N LEU A 3 60.23 -34.36 37.08
CA LEU A 3 60.34 -33.58 38.31
C LEU A 3 61.26 -32.34 38.20
N ASN A 4 60.64 -31.15 38.28
CA ASN A 4 61.04 -29.97 39.10
C ASN A 4 60.07 -28.81 38.79
N LEU A 5 59.25 -28.51 39.66
CA LEU A 5 59.04 -27.47 40.66
C LEU A 5 60.06 -26.34 40.63
N PHE A 6 59.58 -25.06 40.46
CA PHE A 6 60.04 -23.92 41.24
C PHE A 6 59.04 -22.73 41.14
N ILE A 7 58.54 -22.40 42.19
CA ILE A 7 57.91 -21.36 42.96
C ILE A 7 58.43 -19.93 42.67
N SER A 8 57.55 -18.97 42.83
CA SER A 8 57.69 -17.59 43.24
C SER A 8 57.62 -16.52 42.17
N SER A 9 56.78 -15.54 42.17
CA SER A 9 56.60 -14.51 43.20
C SER A 9 55.57 -13.47 42.69
N LEU A 10 54.69 -13.13 43.52
CA LEU A 10 53.83 -11.96 43.67
C LEU A 10 54.31 -10.68 42.96
N PHE A 11 53.48 -10.10 42.07
CA PHE A 11 53.42 -8.65 41.89
C PHE A 11 51.95 -8.25 41.58
N VAL A 12 51.32 -7.68 42.58
CA VAL A 12 50.07 -6.95 42.48
C VAL A 12 50.37 -5.60 41.87
N THR A 13 49.88 -5.36 40.65
CA THR A 13 49.73 -4.00 40.13
C THR A 13 48.27 -3.81 39.77
N ALA A 14 47.56 -3.08 40.61
CA ALA A 14 46.26 -2.54 40.36
C ALA A 14 46.33 -1.58 39.18
N LEU A 15 45.83 -2.00 38.03
CA LEU A 15 45.57 -1.12 36.89
C LEU A 15 44.10 -0.77 36.91
N SER A 16 43.79 0.42 37.41
CA SER A 16 42.49 1.07 37.35
C SER A 16 42.06 1.20 35.92
N CYS A 17 41.20 0.26 35.50
CA CYS A 17 40.50 0.36 34.24
C CYS A 17 39.36 1.38 34.40
N SER A 18 39.65 2.62 33.97
CA SER A 18 38.67 3.67 33.82
C SER A 18 37.57 3.15 32.89
N ALA A 19 36.41 2.88 33.47
CA ALA A 19 35.18 2.61 32.71
C ALA A 19 34.85 3.85 31.89
N LEU A 20 35.26 3.87 30.65
CA LEU A 20 34.64 4.70 29.61
C LEU A 20 33.20 4.24 29.52
N GLY A 21 32.34 4.92 30.26
CA GLY A 21 30.91 4.84 30.14
C GLY A 21 30.53 5.17 28.70
N GLY A 22 30.40 4.14 27.89
CA GLY A 22 29.66 4.25 26.63
C GLY A 22 28.26 4.71 26.96
N SER A 23 27.99 6.00 26.77
CA SER A 23 26.64 6.52 26.78
C SER A 23 25.89 5.77 25.66
N ALA A 24 25.23 4.67 26.01
CA ALA A 24 24.17 4.14 25.21
C ALA A 24 23.19 5.31 25.06
N PHE A 25 23.14 5.90 23.88
CA PHE A 25 22.06 6.80 23.47
C PHE A 25 20.78 5.95 23.42
N GLY A 26 20.27 5.58 24.58
CA GLY A 26 18.90 5.18 24.75
C GLY A 26 18.08 6.40 24.36
N LEU A 27 17.42 6.33 23.21
CA LEU A 27 16.44 7.32 22.81
C LEU A 27 15.34 7.30 23.88
N ASP A 28 15.32 8.35 24.71
CA ASP A 28 14.34 8.49 25.78
C ASP A 28 12.98 8.77 25.16
N LEU A 29 12.18 7.73 25.09
CA LEU A 29 10.81 7.71 24.54
C LEU A 29 9.85 8.56 25.35
N SER A 30 10.17 8.81 26.63
CA SER A 30 9.37 9.67 27.51
C SER A 30 9.40 11.14 27.08
N SER A 31 10.35 11.53 26.22
CA SER A 31 10.52 12.90 25.74
C SER A 31 9.76 13.25 24.46
N LEU A 32 9.17 12.25 23.75
CA LEU A 32 8.34 12.52 22.59
C LEU A 32 6.94 12.93 23.02
N SER A 33 6.57 14.17 22.72
CA SER A 33 5.18 14.60 22.89
C SER A 33 4.26 13.82 21.93
N ASN A 34 3.01 13.58 22.34
CA ASN A 34 1.99 12.98 21.47
C ASN A 34 1.83 13.76 20.14
N ALA A 35 2.13 15.05 20.15
CA ALA A 35 2.11 15.91 18.97
C ALA A 35 3.26 15.59 18.00
N ASP A 36 4.48 15.39 18.52
CA ASP A 36 5.65 15.04 17.68
C ASP A 36 5.50 13.66 17.06
N ALA A 37 4.99 12.69 17.84
CA ALA A 37 4.67 11.35 17.33
C ALA A 37 3.64 11.38 16.20
N SER A 38 2.57 12.17 16.36
CA SER A 38 1.55 12.36 15.34
C SER A 38 2.10 13.06 14.09
N ALA A 39 2.96 14.07 14.26
CA ALA A 39 3.57 14.78 13.14
C ALA A 39 4.54 13.87 12.36
N GLY A 40 5.32 13.03 13.04
CA GLY A 40 6.18 12.03 12.44
C GLY A 40 5.39 11.00 11.65
N LEU A 41 4.32 10.45 12.24
CA LEU A 41 3.42 9.53 11.56
C LEU A 41 2.82 10.15 10.30
N LYS A 42 2.28 11.37 10.38
CA LYS A 42 1.70 12.06 9.22
C LYS A 42 2.72 12.22 8.09
N LYS A 43 3.96 12.54 8.42
CA LYS A 43 5.03 12.65 7.42
C LYS A 43 5.35 11.31 6.74
N ALA A 44 5.39 10.21 7.52
CA ALA A 44 5.56 8.86 7.00
C ALA A 44 4.44 8.49 6.05
N LEU A 45 3.22 8.73 6.47
CA LEU A 45 2.03 8.40 5.70
C LEU A 45 1.94 9.24 4.42
N ASP A 46 2.35 10.51 4.43
CA ASP A 46 2.45 11.32 3.20
C ASP A 46 3.46 10.73 2.22
N GLN A 47 4.60 10.25 2.71
CA GLN A 47 5.58 9.55 1.87
C GLN A 47 5.01 8.24 1.30
N GLY A 48 4.37 7.42 2.13
CA GLY A 48 3.71 6.17 1.69
C GLY A 48 2.65 6.41 0.61
N ILE A 49 1.81 7.44 0.79
CA ILE A 49 0.83 7.86 -0.24
C ILE A 49 1.54 8.22 -1.55
N ASN A 50 2.59 9.04 -1.48
CA ASN A 50 3.31 9.48 -2.67
C ASN A 50 3.99 8.30 -3.39
N LEU A 51 4.55 7.34 -2.65
CA LEU A 51 5.17 6.14 -3.21
C LEU A 51 4.14 5.22 -3.86
N ALA A 52 3.05 4.87 -3.15
CA ALA A 52 2.00 4.01 -3.69
C ALA A 52 1.37 4.60 -4.96
N VAL A 53 0.97 5.88 -4.91
CA VAL A 53 0.41 6.58 -6.08
C VAL A 53 1.43 6.73 -7.21
N GLY A 54 2.70 6.99 -6.88
CA GLY A 54 3.77 7.11 -7.86
C GLY A 54 4.08 5.80 -8.59
N LYS A 55 4.03 4.66 -7.88
CA LYS A 55 4.24 3.33 -8.47
C LYS A 55 3.07 2.90 -9.37
N LEU A 56 1.85 3.22 -9.00
CA LEU A 56 0.65 2.79 -9.70
C LEU A 56 0.21 3.74 -10.81
N GLY A 57 0.39 5.05 -10.63
CA GLY A 57 -0.09 6.10 -11.55
C GLY A 57 0.83 6.36 -12.74
N VAL A 58 1.62 5.40 -13.14
CA VAL A 58 2.53 5.46 -14.31
C VAL A 58 2.19 4.35 -15.30
N THR A 59 2.66 4.48 -16.52
CA THR A 59 2.53 3.41 -17.52
C THR A 59 3.11 2.11 -16.98
N ASP A 60 2.33 1.04 -17.10
CA ASP A 60 2.65 -0.31 -16.59
C ASP A 60 2.64 -0.46 -15.05
N GLY A 61 2.18 0.56 -14.32
CA GLY A 61 2.02 0.49 -12.87
C GLY A 61 0.98 -0.54 -12.41
N PHE A 62 -0.04 -0.79 -13.24
CA PHE A 62 -0.99 -1.90 -13.08
C PHE A 62 -0.68 -3.03 -14.06
N LEU A 63 -0.58 -2.74 -15.36
CA LEU A 63 -0.53 -3.77 -16.41
C LEU A 63 0.63 -4.75 -16.23
N LYS A 64 1.81 -4.29 -15.83
CA LYS A 64 2.98 -5.14 -15.61
C LYS A 64 3.28 -5.41 -14.13
N ASN A 65 2.39 -5.03 -13.25
CA ASN A 65 2.53 -5.32 -11.82
C ASN A 65 1.65 -6.51 -11.43
N PRO A 66 2.22 -7.71 -11.19
CA PRO A 66 1.45 -8.93 -10.93
C PRO A 66 0.60 -8.87 -9.66
N GLN A 67 0.90 -7.96 -8.73
CA GLN A 67 0.15 -7.82 -7.48
C GLN A 67 -1.20 -7.10 -7.66
N VAL A 68 -1.30 -6.22 -8.67
CA VAL A 68 -2.46 -5.35 -8.86
C VAL A 68 -3.02 -5.37 -10.27
N LYS A 69 -2.41 -6.10 -11.18
CA LYS A 69 -2.90 -6.24 -12.56
C LYS A 69 -4.38 -6.62 -12.56
N ILE A 70 -5.16 -5.88 -13.33
CA ILE A 70 -6.58 -6.13 -13.48
C ILE A 70 -6.76 -7.12 -14.64
N ASP A 71 -7.11 -8.34 -14.29
CA ASP A 71 -7.44 -9.39 -15.25
C ASP A 71 -8.88 -9.29 -15.74
N LEU A 72 -9.25 -10.15 -16.69
CA LEU A 72 -10.60 -10.21 -17.20
C LEU A 72 -11.63 -10.42 -16.08
N PRO A 73 -12.81 -9.78 -16.18
CA PRO A 73 -13.91 -10.09 -15.28
C PRO A 73 -14.19 -11.59 -15.25
N PRO A 74 -14.58 -12.18 -14.10
CA PRO A 74 -14.64 -13.64 -13.92
C PRO A 74 -15.49 -14.38 -14.96
N LYS A 75 -16.52 -13.73 -15.51
CA LYS A 75 -17.37 -14.32 -16.55
C LYS A 75 -16.65 -14.40 -17.90
N LEU A 76 -15.89 -13.37 -18.26
CA LEU A 76 -15.05 -13.38 -19.47
C LEU A 76 -13.89 -14.34 -19.32
N ALA A 77 -13.23 -14.37 -18.16
CA ALA A 77 -12.14 -15.28 -17.88
C ALA A 77 -12.54 -16.77 -18.06
N LYS A 78 -13.77 -17.13 -17.67
CA LYS A 78 -14.30 -18.49 -17.90
C LYS A 78 -14.50 -18.83 -19.38
N ALA A 79 -14.77 -17.85 -20.22
CA ALA A 79 -14.98 -18.01 -21.64
C ALA A 79 -13.71 -17.76 -22.47
N GLU A 80 -12.62 -17.33 -21.86
CA GLU A 80 -11.41 -16.84 -22.53
C GLU A 80 -10.86 -17.84 -23.55
N SER A 81 -10.69 -19.10 -23.17
CA SER A 81 -10.13 -20.14 -24.05
C SER A 81 -10.98 -20.34 -25.31
N VAL A 82 -12.30 -20.37 -25.16
CA VAL A 82 -13.23 -20.51 -26.29
C VAL A 82 -13.19 -19.26 -27.17
N MET A 83 -13.18 -18.08 -26.58
CA MET A 83 -13.12 -16.82 -27.32
C MET A 83 -11.81 -16.69 -28.11
N ARG A 84 -10.68 -17.13 -27.55
CA ARG A 84 -9.38 -17.17 -28.26
C ARG A 84 -9.41 -18.14 -29.42
N MET A 85 -10.03 -19.33 -29.30
CA MET A 85 -10.21 -20.28 -30.40
C MET A 85 -11.11 -19.73 -31.52
N LEU A 86 -12.05 -18.84 -31.17
CA LEU A 86 -12.90 -18.16 -32.13
C LEU A 86 -12.27 -16.92 -32.78
N GLY A 87 -11.00 -16.63 -32.48
CA GLY A 87 -10.26 -15.52 -33.06
C GLY A 87 -10.48 -14.17 -32.39
N VAL A 88 -11.06 -14.14 -31.15
CA VAL A 88 -11.34 -12.89 -30.39
C VAL A 88 -10.25 -12.63 -29.34
N GLY A 89 -9.08 -13.23 -29.50
CA GLY A 89 -7.97 -13.12 -28.53
C GLY A 89 -7.41 -11.72 -28.42
N ASP A 90 -7.22 -11.04 -29.55
CA ASP A 90 -6.66 -9.68 -29.60
C ASP A 90 -7.57 -8.67 -28.90
N GLU A 91 -8.88 -8.81 -29.04
CA GLU A 91 -9.87 -7.96 -28.37
C GLU A 91 -9.85 -8.16 -26.83
N LEU A 92 -9.64 -9.40 -26.38
CA LEU A 92 -9.48 -9.69 -24.95
C LEU A 92 -8.19 -9.02 -24.39
N ASP A 93 -7.10 -9.10 -25.12
CA ASP A 93 -5.82 -8.48 -24.71
C ASP A 93 -5.91 -6.95 -24.73
N GLN A 94 -6.62 -6.38 -25.70
CA GLN A 94 -6.94 -4.95 -25.75
C GLN A 94 -7.80 -4.52 -24.56
N LEU A 95 -8.80 -5.33 -24.18
CA LEU A 95 -9.64 -5.06 -23.02
C LEU A 95 -8.82 -5.06 -21.72
N VAL A 96 -8.00 -6.08 -21.51
CA VAL A 96 -7.10 -6.15 -20.33
C VAL A 96 -6.18 -4.93 -20.29
N THR A 97 -5.58 -4.58 -21.42
CA THR A 97 -4.72 -3.40 -21.52
C THR A 97 -5.47 -2.12 -21.17
N SER A 98 -6.66 -1.92 -21.74
CA SER A 98 -7.49 -0.73 -21.51
C SER A 98 -7.93 -0.59 -20.05
N MET A 99 -8.33 -1.69 -19.41
CA MET A 99 -8.71 -1.70 -17.99
C MET A 99 -7.54 -1.22 -17.09
N ASN A 100 -6.35 -1.74 -17.33
CA ASN A 100 -5.17 -1.38 -16.56
C ASN A 100 -4.73 0.07 -16.83
N ARG A 101 -4.76 0.55 -18.09
CA ARG A 101 -4.50 1.96 -18.43
C ARG A 101 -5.51 2.91 -17.80
N ALA A 102 -6.78 2.49 -17.70
CA ALA A 102 -7.80 3.27 -17.00
C ALA A 102 -7.49 3.41 -15.50
N ALA A 103 -7.04 2.32 -14.86
CA ALA A 103 -6.61 2.32 -13.46
C ALA A 103 -5.41 3.24 -13.24
N GLU A 104 -4.37 3.11 -14.07
CA GLU A 104 -3.17 3.94 -14.06
C GLU A 104 -3.49 5.44 -14.20
N ALA A 105 -4.45 5.78 -15.05
CA ALA A 105 -4.89 7.16 -15.24
C ALA A 105 -5.74 7.69 -14.06
N ALA A 106 -6.46 6.83 -13.36
CA ALA A 106 -7.33 7.23 -12.26
C ALA A 106 -6.57 7.43 -10.93
N VAL A 107 -5.56 6.60 -10.66
CA VAL A 107 -4.86 6.57 -9.35
C VAL A 107 -4.22 7.92 -8.96
N PRO A 108 -3.61 8.72 -9.83
CA PRO A 108 -3.06 10.02 -9.46
C PRO A 108 -4.09 10.96 -8.81
N GLU A 109 -5.36 10.84 -9.19
CA GLU A 109 -6.47 11.63 -8.63
C GLU A 109 -6.80 11.29 -7.18
N SER A 110 -6.32 10.16 -6.67
CA SER A 110 -6.47 9.79 -5.26
C SER A 110 -5.70 10.70 -4.31
N LYS A 111 -4.60 11.28 -4.78
CA LYS A 111 -3.65 12.04 -3.96
C LYS A 111 -4.31 13.17 -3.17
N VAL A 112 -5.25 13.87 -3.77
CA VAL A 112 -5.96 15.00 -3.12
C VAL A 112 -6.79 14.48 -1.94
N LEU A 113 -7.59 13.44 -2.15
CA LEU A 113 -8.48 12.88 -1.11
C LEU A 113 -7.68 12.21 0.01
N LEU A 114 -6.64 11.46 -0.32
CA LEU A 114 -5.77 10.84 0.67
C LEU A 114 -5.04 11.88 1.53
N LYS A 115 -4.50 12.94 0.92
CA LYS A 115 -3.87 14.04 1.66
C LYS A 115 -4.87 14.84 2.50
N GLN A 116 -6.11 14.98 2.07
CA GLN A 116 -7.15 15.59 2.86
C GLN A 116 -7.49 14.74 4.09
N ALA A 117 -7.67 13.42 3.93
CA ALA A 117 -7.86 12.50 5.05
C ALA A 117 -6.69 12.56 6.05
N LEU A 118 -5.44 12.61 5.53
CA LEU A 118 -4.24 12.75 6.35
C LEU A 118 -4.25 14.05 7.18
N LYS A 119 -4.66 15.17 6.59
CA LYS A 119 -4.77 16.44 7.31
C LYS A 119 -5.83 16.39 8.41
N GLN A 120 -6.95 15.71 8.17
CA GLN A 120 -8.07 15.57 9.09
C GLN A 120 -7.82 14.55 10.21
N MET A 121 -6.74 13.74 10.11
CA MET A 121 -6.39 12.74 11.10
C MET A 121 -6.20 13.37 12.48
N SER A 122 -6.98 12.91 13.46
CA SER A 122 -6.90 13.32 14.87
C SER A 122 -5.70 12.71 15.60
N LEU A 123 -5.40 13.16 16.80
CA LEU A 123 -4.41 12.53 17.67
C LEU A 123 -4.82 11.11 18.09
N GLU A 124 -6.13 10.89 18.26
CA GLU A 124 -6.68 9.58 18.60
C GLU A 124 -6.50 8.59 17.45
N ASP A 125 -6.76 9.03 16.21
CA ASP A 125 -6.49 8.22 15.02
C ASP A 125 -5.00 7.87 14.91
N ALA A 126 -4.12 8.85 15.13
CA ALA A 126 -2.67 8.62 15.10
C ALA A 126 -2.23 7.56 16.14
N LYS A 127 -2.78 7.62 17.36
CA LYS A 127 -2.51 6.61 18.40
C LYS A 127 -2.98 5.22 17.96
N ARG A 128 -4.21 5.11 17.45
CA ARG A 128 -4.76 3.82 16.97
C ARG A 128 -3.92 3.24 15.83
N ILE A 129 -3.41 4.08 14.94
CA ILE A 129 -2.54 3.65 13.85
C ILE A 129 -1.20 3.16 14.39
N LEU A 130 -0.56 3.91 15.31
CA LEU A 130 0.74 3.54 15.86
C LEU A 130 0.71 2.23 16.65
N THR A 131 -0.37 1.99 17.41
CA THR A 131 -0.53 0.77 18.22
C THR A 131 -1.28 -0.35 17.49
N GLY A 132 -1.74 -0.11 16.27
CA GLY A 132 -2.48 -1.06 15.46
C GLY A 132 -1.58 -2.01 14.67
N GLY A 133 -2.22 -2.92 13.91
CA GLY A 133 -1.55 -3.89 13.06
C GLY A 133 -0.80 -3.26 11.87
N ASP A 134 -0.22 -4.14 11.04
CA ASP A 134 0.68 -3.79 9.95
C ASP A 134 0.05 -2.96 8.81
N ASP A 135 -1.28 -2.84 8.81
CA ASP A 135 -2.07 -2.10 7.81
C ASP A 135 -3.05 -1.09 8.44
N ALA A 136 -2.86 -0.74 9.71
CA ALA A 136 -3.78 0.13 10.45
C ALA A 136 -3.98 1.51 9.82
N ALA A 137 -2.93 2.11 9.24
CA ALA A 137 -3.04 3.37 8.51
C ALA A 137 -3.81 3.19 7.20
N THR A 138 -3.55 2.11 6.49
CA THR A 138 -4.27 1.78 5.25
C THR A 138 -5.77 1.59 5.50
N GLN A 139 -6.14 0.92 6.59
CA GLN A 139 -7.55 0.77 6.99
C GLN A 139 -8.19 2.12 7.32
N TYR A 140 -7.48 3.00 8.02
CA TYR A 140 -7.94 4.38 8.27
C TYR A 140 -8.22 5.11 6.95
N PHE A 141 -7.29 5.09 6.00
CA PHE A 141 -7.49 5.73 4.69
C PHE A 141 -8.64 5.09 3.92
N LYS A 142 -8.75 3.76 3.92
CA LYS A 142 -9.84 3.05 3.26
C LYS A 142 -11.21 3.49 3.80
N GLN A 143 -11.37 3.54 5.11
CA GLN A 143 -12.61 4.02 5.73
C GLN A 143 -12.94 5.46 5.37
N ALA A 144 -11.94 6.34 5.39
CA ALA A 144 -12.15 7.77 5.15
C ALA A 144 -12.36 8.12 3.67
N THR A 145 -11.82 7.33 2.73
CA THR A 145 -11.70 7.77 1.35
C THR A 145 -12.29 6.81 0.31
N TYR A 146 -12.71 5.59 0.67
CA TYR A 146 -13.20 4.61 -0.31
C TYR A 146 -14.35 5.16 -1.17
N VAL A 147 -15.40 5.68 -0.52
CA VAL A 147 -16.59 6.18 -1.22
C VAL A 147 -16.26 7.38 -2.12
N PRO A 148 -15.59 8.44 -1.63
CA PRO A 148 -15.24 9.56 -2.49
C PRO A 148 -14.23 9.21 -3.59
N LEU A 149 -13.32 8.26 -3.36
CA LEU A 149 -12.42 7.76 -4.40
C LEU A 149 -13.17 6.97 -5.48
N LYS A 150 -14.12 6.12 -5.10
CA LYS A 150 -14.96 5.38 -6.05
C LYS A 150 -15.72 6.35 -6.96
N ALA A 151 -16.33 7.39 -6.39
CA ALA A 151 -17.03 8.42 -7.15
C ALA A 151 -16.09 9.20 -8.09
N LYS A 152 -14.84 9.45 -7.67
CA LYS A 152 -13.87 10.19 -8.49
C LYS A 152 -13.27 9.33 -9.61
N PHE A 153 -13.01 8.05 -9.37
CA PHE A 153 -12.40 7.14 -10.33
C PHE A 153 -13.36 6.70 -11.43
N ALA A 154 -14.62 6.44 -11.07
CA ALA A 154 -15.61 5.91 -12.00
C ALA A 154 -15.71 6.66 -13.34
N PRO A 155 -15.83 8.00 -13.41
CA PRO A 155 -15.92 8.70 -14.68
C PRO A 155 -14.61 8.69 -15.48
N ILE A 156 -13.45 8.56 -14.84
CA ILE A 156 -12.15 8.47 -15.53
C ILE A 156 -12.02 7.10 -16.19
N ILE A 157 -12.35 6.06 -15.43
CA ILE A 157 -12.33 4.67 -15.88
C ILE A 157 -13.35 4.45 -16.98
N GLY A 158 -14.59 4.94 -16.82
CA GLY A 158 -15.64 4.84 -17.82
C GLY A 158 -15.21 5.35 -19.18
N ARG A 159 -14.71 6.60 -19.24
CA ARG A 159 -14.21 7.21 -20.50
C ARG A 159 -13.15 6.38 -21.22
N THR A 160 -12.36 5.62 -20.50
CA THR A 160 -11.29 4.80 -21.08
C THR A 160 -11.82 3.44 -21.53
N THR A 161 -12.67 2.80 -20.74
CA THR A 161 -13.21 1.47 -21.02
C THR A 161 -14.32 1.47 -22.06
N GLU A 162 -15.10 2.54 -22.17
CA GLU A 162 -16.15 2.73 -23.20
C GLU A 162 -15.61 2.72 -24.64
N LYS A 163 -14.32 3.00 -24.84
CA LYS A 163 -13.69 2.99 -26.16
C LYS A 163 -13.41 1.58 -26.69
N VAL A 164 -13.57 0.56 -25.88
CA VAL A 164 -13.27 -0.83 -26.23
C VAL A 164 -14.59 -1.56 -26.54
N LYS A 165 -14.75 -1.97 -27.80
CA LYS A 165 -15.98 -2.66 -28.29
C LYS A 165 -16.40 -3.86 -27.42
N LEU A 166 -15.45 -4.63 -26.93
CA LEU A 166 -15.74 -5.77 -26.05
C LEU A 166 -16.29 -5.32 -24.69
N GLY A 167 -15.91 -4.12 -24.22
CA GLY A 167 -16.46 -3.51 -23.00
C GLY A 167 -17.95 -3.22 -23.13
N GLU A 168 -18.40 -2.66 -24.26
CA GLU A 168 -19.83 -2.42 -24.54
C GLU A 168 -20.62 -3.74 -24.56
N THR A 169 -20.05 -4.80 -25.17
CA THR A 169 -20.67 -6.13 -25.22
C THR A 169 -20.80 -6.72 -23.81
N TYR A 170 -19.76 -6.57 -22.97
CA TYR A 170 -19.80 -7.01 -21.57
C TYR A 170 -20.92 -6.28 -20.80
N ASP A 171 -21.01 -4.97 -20.91
CA ASP A 171 -22.01 -4.16 -20.21
C ASP A 171 -23.44 -4.52 -20.65
N ALA A 172 -23.65 -4.79 -21.93
CA ALA A 172 -24.95 -5.24 -22.45
C ALA A 172 -25.38 -6.60 -21.86
N MET A 173 -24.42 -7.54 -21.73
CA MET A 173 -24.68 -8.85 -21.11
C MET A 173 -24.91 -8.70 -19.59
N ALA A 174 -24.13 -7.89 -18.92
CA ALA A 174 -24.24 -7.66 -17.50
C ALA A 174 -25.58 -7.01 -17.12
N LYS A 175 -26.05 -6.03 -17.90
CA LYS A 175 -27.40 -5.45 -17.74
C LYS A 175 -28.53 -6.51 -17.83
N LYS A 176 -28.44 -7.45 -18.76
CA LYS A 176 -29.39 -8.56 -18.82
C LYS A 176 -29.33 -9.44 -17.58
N ALA A 177 -28.12 -9.69 -17.05
CA ALA A 177 -27.93 -10.49 -15.84
C ALA A 177 -28.52 -9.79 -14.60
N VAL A 178 -28.49 -8.46 -14.54
CA VAL A 178 -29.19 -7.68 -13.50
C VAL A 178 -30.70 -7.84 -13.60
N THR A 179 -31.25 -7.72 -14.80
CA THR A 179 -32.69 -7.88 -15.02
C THR A 179 -33.19 -9.27 -14.59
N LEU A 180 -32.33 -10.29 -14.70
CA LEU A 180 -32.61 -11.65 -14.27
C LEU A 180 -32.27 -11.90 -12.77
N GLY A 181 -31.87 -10.90 -12.01
CA GLY A 181 -31.51 -11.03 -10.60
C GLY A 181 -30.19 -11.81 -10.33
N ILE A 182 -29.38 -12.04 -11.37
CA ILE A 182 -28.11 -12.79 -11.27
C ILE A 182 -26.95 -11.91 -10.80
N LEU A 183 -27.04 -10.62 -11.08
CA LEU A 183 -26.05 -9.60 -10.68
C LEU A 183 -26.75 -8.45 -9.97
N LYS A 184 -26.02 -7.81 -9.06
CA LYS A 184 -26.45 -6.55 -8.48
C LYS A 184 -26.19 -5.41 -9.48
N PRO A 185 -27.01 -4.34 -9.48
CA PRO A 185 -26.82 -3.20 -10.38
C PRO A 185 -25.43 -2.55 -10.27
N GLU A 186 -24.91 -2.46 -9.04
CA GLU A 186 -23.59 -1.87 -8.74
C GLU A 186 -22.40 -2.67 -9.32
N ASP A 187 -22.60 -3.98 -9.59
CA ASP A 187 -21.57 -4.90 -10.12
C ASP A 187 -21.72 -5.14 -11.62
N ALA A 188 -22.65 -4.43 -12.26
CA ALA A 188 -23.13 -4.76 -13.60
C ALA A 188 -22.35 -4.11 -14.73
N THR A 189 -21.32 -3.30 -14.45
CA THR A 189 -20.58 -2.62 -15.51
C THR A 189 -19.09 -2.92 -15.44
N LEU A 190 -18.44 -2.91 -16.60
CA LEU A 190 -16.97 -2.97 -16.66
C LEU A 190 -16.33 -1.82 -15.89
N GLN A 191 -16.92 -0.62 -15.97
CA GLN A 191 -16.53 0.55 -15.20
C GLN A 191 -16.51 0.26 -13.69
N SER A 192 -17.56 -0.34 -13.14
CA SER A 192 -17.64 -0.68 -11.72
C SER A 192 -16.55 -1.69 -11.33
N TYR A 193 -16.44 -2.77 -12.10
CA TYR A 193 -15.41 -3.80 -11.88
C TYR A 193 -14.00 -3.21 -11.84
N VAL A 194 -13.64 -2.41 -12.85
CA VAL A 194 -12.31 -1.80 -12.95
C VAL A 194 -12.11 -0.78 -11.82
N THR A 195 -13.15 -0.01 -11.46
CA THR A 195 -13.07 0.96 -10.35
C THR A 195 -12.77 0.25 -9.03
N ASP A 196 -13.49 -0.82 -8.71
CA ASP A 196 -13.27 -1.57 -7.47
C ASP A 196 -11.89 -2.23 -7.46
N LYS A 197 -11.46 -2.83 -8.58
CA LYS A 197 -10.10 -3.40 -8.71
C LYS A 197 -9.00 -2.34 -8.60
N THR A 198 -9.23 -1.15 -9.13
CA THR A 198 -8.27 -0.02 -8.98
C THR A 198 -8.13 0.41 -7.52
N LEU A 199 -9.24 0.48 -6.78
CA LEU A 199 -9.21 0.79 -5.35
C LEU A 199 -8.55 -0.32 -4.53
N ASP A 200 -8.87 -1.59 -4.82
CA ASP A 200 -8.22 -2.74 -4.19
C ASP A 200 -6.69 -2.67 -4.39
N GLY A 201 -6.24 -2.41 -5.62
CA GLY A 201 -4.82 -2.28 -5.94
C GLY A 201 -4.16 -1.09 -5.24
N LEU A 202 -4.83 0.07 -5.18
CA LEU A 202 -4.32 1.24 -4.47
C LEU A 202 -4.11 0.95 -2.99
N PHE A 203 -5.11 0.40 -2.30
CA PHE A 203 -5.01 0.11 -0.88
C PHE A 203 -4.05 -1.06 -0.60
N LEU A 204 -3.93 -2.03 -1.49
CA LEU A 204 -2.91 -3.08 -1.38
C LEU A 204 -1.50 -2.48 -1.39
N MET A 205 -1.20 -1.62 -2.37
CA MET A 205 0.12 -0.99 -2.44
C MET A 205 0.38 -0.04 -1.27
N MET A 206 -0.66 0.66 -0.75
CA MET A 206 -0.52 1.45 0.46
C MET A 206 -0.18 0.57 1.67
N ALA A 207 -0.79 -0.60 1.81
CA ALA A 207 -0.48 -1.55 2.88
C ALA A 207 0.95 -2.12 2.75
N GLU A 208 1.43 -2.35 1.52
CA GLU A 208 2.83 -2.75 1.27
C GLU A 208 3.81 -1.67 1.72
N GLU A 209 3.56 -0.40 1.36
CA GLU A 209 4.40 0.72 1.80
C GLU A 209 4.35 0.90 3.32
N GLU A 210 3.17 0.75 3.95
CA GLU A 210 3.03 0.80 5.39
C GLU A 210 3.85 -0.29 6.09
N ARG A 211 3.75 -1.55 5.64
CA ARG A 211 4.54 -2.67 6.16
C ARG A 211 6.04 -2.44 6.00
N ALA A 212 6.46 -1.92 4.84
CA ALA A 212 7.86 -1.60 4.59
C ALA A 212 8.38 -0.53 5.57
N ILE A 213 7.60 0.52 5.83
CA ILE A 213 7.92 1.58 6.80
C ILE A 213 8.01 1.02 8.23
N ARG A 214 7.06 0.14 8.62
CA ARG A 214 7.05 -0.47 9.95
C ARG A 214 8.23 -1.42 10.17
N LYS A 215 8.59 -2.19 9.13
CA LYS A 215 9.68 -3.19 9.19
C LYS A 215 11.07 -2.54 9.22
N ASP A 216 11.26 -1.44 8.52
CA ASP A 216 12.54 -0.70 8.48
C ASP A 216 12.32 0.81 8.66
N PRO A 217 12.00 1.26 9.87
CA PRO A 217 11.85 2.68 10.15
C PRO A 217 13.17 3.46 10.06
N LEU A 218 14.33 2.77 10.12
CA LEU A 218 15.64 3.38 10.06
C LEU A 218 16.12 3.66 8.63
N GLY A 219 15.71 2.86 7.66
CA GLY A 219 16.00 3.03 6.23
C GLY A 219 15.27 4.21 5.59
N GLN A 220 14.27 4.77 6.27
CA GLN A 220 13.51 5.93 5.78
C GLN A 220 14.22 7.25 6.18
N ALA A 221 14.32 8.20 5.26
CA ALA A 221 15.18 9.38 5.30
C ALA A 221 14.89 10.44 6.40
N SER A 222 14.01 10.17 7.38
CA SER A 222 13.59 11.14 8.39
C SER A 222 13.96 10.68 9.80
N SER A 223 14.75 11.48 10.51
CA SER A 223 15.10 11.27 11.92
C SER A 223 13.87 11.21 12.86
N LEU A 224 12.75 11.83 12.45
CA LEU A 224 11.50 11.82 13.19
C LEU A 224 10.78 10.46 13.05
N LEU A 225 10.84 9.83 11.88
CA LEU A 225 10.32 8.48 11.65
C LEU A 225 11.06 7.43 12.46
N LYS A 226 12.38 7.57 12.54
CA LYS A 226 13.23 6.74 13.40
C LYS A 226 12.79 6.79 14.85
N LYS A 227 12.44 7.99 15.35
CA LYS A 227 11.97 8.17 16.72
C LYS A 227 10.59 7.58 16.96
N VAL A 228 9.66 7.70 16.02
CA VAL A 228 8.25 7.29 16.18
C VAL A 228 8.08 5.78 16.04
N PHE A 229 8.66 5.17 15.01
CA PHE A 229 8.50 3.73 14.78
C PHE A 229 9.55 2.87 15.48
N GLY A 230 10.76 3.39 15.73
CA GLY A 230 11.74 2.70 16.54
C GLY A 230 11.40 2.62 18.04
N ALA A 231 10.34 3.33 18.44
CA ALA A 231 9.83 3.39 19.80
C ALA A 231 8.72 2.37 20.10
N VAL A 232 8.14 1.74 19.08
CA VAL A 232 7.01 0.82 19.20
C VAL A 232 7.48 -0.65 19.17
N HIS A 233 8.75 -0.89 18.91
CA HIS A 233 9.43 -2.18 18.99
C HIS A 233 10.50 -2.13 20.09
#